data_922bf4bb1e18ad864c784edc534fb8b4
#
_entry.id   922bf4bb1e18ad864c784edc534fb8b4
#
_cell.length_a   1.000
_cell.length_b   1.000
_cell.length_c   1.000
_cell.angle_alpha   90.00
_cell.angle_beta   90.00
_cell.angle_gamma   90.00
#
_symmetry.space_group_name_H-M   'P 1'
#
loop_
_entity.id
_entity.type
_entity.pdbx_description
1 polymer ?
#
loop_
_entity_poly.entity_id
_entity_poly.type
_entity_poly.pdbx_seq_one_letter_code
_entity_poly.pdbx_strand_id
1 'polypeptide(L)'
;IKDMTNRISERIAILRKTPHECYLIKSHTFVTYHDEVLPLYRGNVLYEYSPEEIKNQALAGADWTLKYQKENGQFLYYYDAQEDNYVDHEHPERPADNLYYNDLRHCGGIVTLIRAYQLTGDKKYIEGAKKGLDFSVTLTKEHDYNGKTAGYIFYNKKAKLGGTGMILVAMMKYRNETNDKSYDEYIKMY
;
A
#
# COMPACT_ATOMS: atom_id res chain seq x y z
N ILE A 1 -17.77 22.23 13.04
CA ILE A 1 -17.53 23.19 11.95
C ILE A 1 -17.22 24.57 12.51
N LYS A 2 -18.08 25.15 13.37
CA LYS A 2 -17.88 26.49 13.95
C LYS A 2 -16.56 26.61 14.74
N ASP A 3 -16.19 25.58 15.50
CA ASP A 3 -14.92 25.55 16.26
C ASP A 3 -13.70 25.52 15.32
N MET A 4 -13.76 24.76 14.22
CA MET A 4 -12.68 24.69 13.24
C MET A 4 -12.50 26.01 12.49
N THR A 5 -13.59 26.71 12.15
CA THR A 5 -13.55 28.01 11.52
C THR A 5 -12.89 29.05 12.44
N ASN A 6 -13.23 29.03 13.72
CA ASN A 6 -12.62 29.94 14.70
C ASN A 6 -11.12 29.69 14.84
N ARG A 7 -10.67 28.45 14.94
CA ARG A 7 -9.24 28.10 15.02
C ARG A 7 -8.45 28.52 13.78
N ILE A 8 -9.05 28.39 12.60
CA ILE A 8 -8.43 28.86 11.35
C ILE A 8 -8.32 30.40 11.35
N SER A 9 -9.39 31.08 11.74
CA SER A 9 -9.42 32.56 11.82
C SER A 9 -8.36 33.09 12.78
N GLU A 10 -8.25 32.50 13.98
CA GLU A 10 -7.23 32.86 14.97
C GLU A 10 -5.81 32.67 14.42
N ARG A 11 -5.56 31.55 13.75
CA ARG A 11 -4.25 31.27 13.17
C ARG A 11 -3.87 32.23 12.05
N ILE A 12 -4.82 32.60 11.20
CA ILE A 12 -4.60 33.61 10.14
C ILE A 12 -4.36 34.98 10.75
N ALA A 13 -5.10 35.37 11.78
CA ALA A 13 -4.91 36.62 12.48
C ALA A 13 -3.50 36.71 13.11
N ILE A 14 -3.02 35.66 13.73
CA ILE A 14 -1.67 35.53 14.30
C ILE A 14 -0.61 35.71 13.19
N LEU A 15 -0.75 34.98 12.08
CA LEU A 15 0.23 34.99 10.99
C LEU A 15 0.29 36.31 10.25
N ARG A 16 -0.83 37.00 10.07
CA ARG A 16 -0.94 38.26 9.33
C ARG A 16 -0.92 39.51 10.21
N LYS A 17 -0.96 39.35 11.53
CA LYS A 17 -1.08 40.42 12.52
C LYS A 17 -2.28 41.35 12.27
N THR A 18 -3.34 40.83 11.67
CA THR A 18 -4.58 41.54 11.38
C THR A 18 -5.77 40.68 11.77
N PRO A 19 -6.82 41.26 12.40
CA PRO A 19 -8.06 40.54 12.63
C PRO A 19 -8.67 40.13 11.29
N HIS A 20 -9.04 38.86 11.17
CA HIS A 20 -9.65 38.33 9.96
C HIS A 20 -10.89 37.52 10.33
N GLU A 21 -11.97 37.79 9.64
CA GLU A 21 -13.11 36.88 9.62
C GLU A 21 -12.84 35.81 8.54
N CYS A 22 -12.95 34.53 8.92
CA CYS A 22 -12.86 33.44 7.99
C CYS A 22 -14.19 32.74 7.87
N TYR A 23 -14.62 32.49 6.64
CA TYR A 23 -15.83 31.75 6.34
C TYR A 23 -15.46 30.37 5.82
N LEU A 24 -16.07 29.34 6.39
CA LEU A 24 -15.97 27.99 5.83
C LEU A 24 -17.00 27.86 4.72
N ILE A 25 -16.51 27.83 3.48
CA ILE A 25 -17.35 27.66 2.30
C ILE A 25 -17.38 26.18 1.96
N LYS A 26 -18.60 25.61 1.89
CA LYS A 26 -18.79 24.27 1.34
C LYS A 26 -18.97 24.42 -0.17
N SER A 27 -17.94 24.04 -0.92
CA SER A 27 -18.02 23.96 -2.38
C SER A 27 -18.59 22.63 -2.84
N HIS A 28 -19.38 22.65 -3.91
CA HIS A 28 -19.83 21.47 -4.60
C HIS A 28 -19.34 21.53 -6.02
N THR A 29 -18.69 20.44 -6.47
CA THR A 29 -18.26 20.28 -7.85
C THR A 29 -19.14 19.21 -8.49
N PHE A 30 -19.57 19.42 -9.72
CA PHE A 30 -20.38 18.47 -10.46
C PHE A 30 -20.02 18.51 -11.95
N VAL A 31 -20.39 17.47 -12.67
CA VAL A 31 -20.36 17.40 -14.13
C VAL A 31 -21.75 17.02 -14.62
N THR A 32 -22.15 17.55 -15.76
CA THR A 32 -23.36 17.13 -16.45
C THR A 32 -23.01 16.15 -17.56
N TYR A 33 -23.70 15.03 -17.63
CA TYR A 33 -23.50 14.01 -18.64
C TYR A 33 -24.85 13.36 -18.97
N HIS A 34 -25.28 13.41 -20.25
CA HIS A 34 -26.58 12.87 -20.70
C HIS A 34 -27.77 13.27 -19.81
N ASP A 35 -27.95 14.56 -19.56
CA ASP A 35 -29.03 15.14 -18.72
C ASP A 35 -28.95 14.75 -17.21
N GLU A 36 -27.94 14.06 -16.78
CA GLU A 36 -27.70 13.77 -15.39
C GLU A 36 -26.67 14.73 -14.78
N VAL A 37 -26.86 15.07 -13.51
CA VAL A 37 -25.91 15.84 -12.72
C VAL A 37 -25.15 14.89 -11.79
N LEU A 38 -23.89 14.67 -12.09
CA LEU A 38 -23.02 13.79 -11.31
C LEU A 38 -22.17 14.61 -10.33
N PRO A 39 -22.39 14.46 -9.03
CA PRO A 39 -21.56 15.13 -8.04
C PRO A 39 -20.12 14.59 -8.06
N LEU A 40 -19.17 15.50 -7.97
CA LEU A 40 -17.75 15.15 -7.92
C LEU A 40 -17.18 15.42 -6.54
N TYR A 41 -16.29 14.55 -6.10
CA TYR A 41 -15.42 14.76 -4.96
C TYR A 41 -13.96 14.67 -5.40
N ARG A 42 -13.23 15.78 -5.29
CA ARG A 42 -11.84 15.88 -5.77
C ARG A 42 -11.65 15.43 -7.22
N GLY A 43 -12.59 15.80 -8.09
CA GLY A 43 -12.57 15.45 -9.51
C GLY A 43 -13.10 14.06 -9.87
N ASN A 44 -13.47 13.23 -8.88
CA ASN A 44 -14.02 11.91 -9.12
C ASN A 44 -15.53 11.90 -8.87
N VAL A 45 -16.26 11.10 -9.66
CA VAL A 45 -17.69 10.86 -9.44
C VAL A 45 -17.86 10.16 -8.08
N LEU A 46 -18.79 10.67 -7.28
CA LEU A 46 -19.18 10.01 -6.03
C LEU A 46 -20.14 8.87 -6.36
N TYR A 47 -19.69 7.66 -6.10
CA TYR A 47 -20.56 6.49 -6.11
C TYR A 47 -21.23 6.29 -4.75
N GLU A 48 -22.42 5.73 -4.75
CA GLU A 48 -23.01 5.23 -3.52
C GLU A 48 -22.24 3.99 -3.06
N TYR A 49 -21.56 4.11 -1.93
CA TYR A 49 -20.78 3.01 -1.37
C TYR A 49 -21.68 2.08 -0.56
N SER A 50 -22.04 0.95 -1.13
CA SER A 50 -22.55 -0.18 -0.37
C SER A 50 -21.40 -1.02 0.19
N PRO A 51 -21.59 -1.82 1.26
CA PRO A 51 -20.59 -2.77 1.73
C PRO A 51 -20.12 -3.74 0.63
N GLU A 52 -21.03 -4.13 -0.27
CA GLU A 52 -20.73 -5.01 -1.40
C GLU A 52 -19.80 -4.32 -2.41
N GLU A 53 -20.10 -3.06 -2.74
CA GLU A 53 -19.25 -2.28 -3.65
C GLU A 53 -17.83 -2.09 -3.08
N ILE A 54 -17.72 -1.76 -1.80
CA ILE A 54 -16.41 -1.64 -1.12
C ILE A 54 -15.64 -2.96 -1.19
N LYS A 55 -16.33 -4.09 -0.97
CA LYS A 55 -15.73 -5.42 -1.09
C LYS A 55 -15.23 -5.69 -2.50
N ASN A 56 -16.06 -5.41 -3.52
CA ASN A 56 -15.71 -5.64 -4.92
C ASN A 56 -14.49 -4.79 -5.33
N GLN A 57 -14.43 -3.54 -4.92
CA GLN A 57 -13.29 -2.66 -5.18
C GLN A 57 -12.02 -3.13 -4.47
N ALA A 58 -12.13 -3.60 -3.23
CA ALA A 58 -11.00 -4.16 -2.49
C ALA A 58 -10.45 -5.43 -3.18
N LEU A 59 -11.33 -6.30 -3.68
CA LEU A 59 -10.93 -7.49 -4.43
C LEU A 59 -10.34 -7.15 -5.79
N ALA A 60 -10.89 -6.15 -6.50
CA ALA A 60 -10.30 -5.67 -7.75
C ALA A 60 -8.86 -5.15 -7.54
N GLY A 61 -8.60 -4.47 -6.43
CA GLY A 61 -7.24 -4.05 -6.04
C GLY A 61 -6.31 -5.24 -5.75
N ALA A 62 -6.82 -6.30 -5.10
CA ALA A 62 -6.05 -7.52 -4.86
C ALA A 62 -5.77 -8.28 -6.17
N ASP A 63 -6.73 -8.37 -7.08
CA ASP A 63 -6.57 -8.97 -8.41
C ASP A 63 -5.55 -8.20 -9.25
N TRP A 64 -5.60 -6.86 -9.19
CA TRP A 64 -4.60 -6.02 -9.84
C TRP A 64 -3.20 -6.29 -9.30
N THR A 65 -3.05 -6.45 -7.98
CA THR A 65 -1.78 -6.78 -7.33
C THR A 65 -1.24 -8.13 -7.82
N LEU A 66 -2.10 -9.15 -7.96
CA LEU A 66 -1.73 -10.46 -8.52
C LEU A 66 -1.36 -10.38 -9.99
N LYS A 67 -2.14 -9.65 -10.80
CA LYS A 67 -1.90 -9.48 -12.24
C LYS A 67 -0.47 -8.98 -12.53
N TYR A 68 0.03 -8.10 -11.67
CA TYR A 68 1.35 -7.48 -11.84
C TYR A 68 2.42 -8.06 -10.91
N GLN A 69 2.14 -9.20 -10.26
CA GLN A 69 3.16 -9.94 -9.55
C GLN A 69 4.07 -10.67 -10.55
N LYS A 70 5.38 -10.47 -10.43
CA LYS A 70 6.38 -11.13 -11.25
C LYS A 70 6.51 -12.60 -10.90
N GLU A 71 7.10 -13.39 -11.79
CA GLU A 71 7.32 -14.83 -11.56
C GLU A 71 8.11 -15.13 -10.29
N ASN A 72 9.09 -14.26 -9.97
CA ASN A 72 9.89 -14.38 -8.74
C ASN A 72 9.15 -13.94 -7.47
N GLY A 73 7.88 -13.56 -7.56
CA GLY A 73 7.07 -13.13 -6.42
C GLY A 73 7.11 -11.64 -6.10
N GLN A 74 7.97 -10.85 -6.74
CA GLN A 74 8.05 -9.42 -6.56
C GLN A 74 6.81 -8.73 -7.11
N PHE A 75 6.24 -7.78 -6.33
CA PHE A 75 5.17 -6.92 -6.84
C PHE A 75 5.72 -5.75 -7.64
N LEU A 76 4.90 -5.27 -8.57
CA LEU A 76 5.19 -4.05 -9.30
C LEU A 76 5.22 -2.87 -8.32
N TYR A 77 6.23 -1.99 -8.48
CA TYR A 77 6.36 -0.81 -7.63
C TYR A 77 5.76 0.44 -8.26
N TYR A 78 5.96 0.61 -9.56
CA TYR A 78 5.52 1.78 -10.32
C TYR A 78 4.69 1.34 -11.52
N TYR A 79 3.63 2.06 -11.78
CA TYR A 79 2.78 1.89 -12.95
C TYR A 79 2.26 3.26 -13.38
N ASP A 80 2.51 3.59 -14.63
CA ASP A 80 1.95 4.76 -15.27
C ASP A 80 0.62 4.39 -15.91
N ALA A 81 -0.47 4.83 -15.29
CA ALA A 81 -1.82 4.52 -15.77
C ALA A 81 -2.20 5.31 -17.03
N GLN A 82 -1.52 6.41 -17.33
CA GLN A 82 -1.78 7.26 -18.47
C GLN A 82 -1.18 6.66 -19.74
N GLU A 83 0.04 6.14 -19.62
CA GLU A 83 0.78 5.54 -20.72
C GLU A 83 0.67 4.00 -20.75
N ASP A 84 -0.06 3.41 -19.81
CA ASP A 84 -0.22 1.95 -19.61
C ASP A 84 1.11 1.20 -19.63
N ASN A 85 2.09 1.69 -18.88
CA ASN A 85 3.41 1.09 -18.82
C ASN A 85 4.04 1.15 -17.41
N TYR A 86 5.29 0.64 -17.28
CA TYR A 86 6.04 0.54 -16.02
C TYR A 86 7.21 1.50 -15.96
N VAL A 87 7.25 2.50 -16.82
CA VAL A 87 8.33 3.50 -16.85
C VAL A 87 8.18 4.45 -15.68
N ASP A 88 9.22 4.56 -14.86
CA ASP A 88 9.27 5.52 -13.76
C ASP A 88 9.70 6.89 -14.30
N HIS A 89 8.73 7.70 -14.69
CA HIS A 89 8.96 9.04 -15.24
C HIS A 89 9.51 10.02 -14.21
N GLU A 90 9.35 9.75 -12.92
CA GLU A 90 9.95 10.56 -11.85
C GLU A 90 11.45 10.28 -11.69
N HIS A 91 11.89 9.13 -12.18
CA HIS A 91 13.28 8.68 -12.11
C HIS A 91 13.76 8.10 -13.43
N PRO A 92 13.90 8.92 -14.47
CA PRO A 92 14.24 8.48 -15.83
C PRO A 92 15.62 7.84 -15.93
N GLU A 93 16.49 8.04 -14.93
CA GLU A 93 17.78 7.37 -14.82
C GLU A 93 17.67 5.89 -14.45
N ARG A 94 16.50 5.41 -14.05
CA ARG A 94 16.28 3.99 -13.76
C ARG A 94 15.95 3.24 -15.05
N PRO A 95 16.60 2.09 -15.29
CA PRO A 95 16.26 1.26 -16.44
C PRO A 95 14.78 0.85 -16.43
N ALA A 96 14.16 0.68 -17.59
CA ALA A 96 12.75 0.27 -17.70
C ALA A 96 12.47 -1.11 -17.08
N ASP A 97 13.49 -1.97 -17.01
CA ASP A 97 13.47 -3.24 -16.30
C ASP A 97 13.86 -3.10 -14.83
N ASN A 98 14.09 -1.86 -14.37
CA ASN A 98 14.50 -1.60 -13.01
C ASN A 98 13.46 -2.14 -12.02
N LEU A 99 13.90 -3.10 -11.28
CA LEU A 99 13.17 -3.73 -10.22
C LEU A 99 13.19 -2.82 -8.96
N TYR A 100 12.96 -1.50 -9.14
CA TYR A 100 12.87 -0.64 -7.96
C TYR A 100 11.87 -1.25 -7.00
N TYR A 101 12.33 -1.45 -5.79
CA TYR A 101 11.62 -2.22 -4.80
C TYR A 101 11.49 -1.40 -3.51
N ASN A 102 10.33 -1.48 -2.92
CA ASN A 102 10.10 -0.97 -1.58
C ASN A 102 9.52 -2.09 -0.73
N ASP A 103 10.37 -2.63 0.14
CA ASP A 103 10.05 -3.74 1.03
C ASP A 103 8.80 -3.48 1.88
N LEU A 104 8.63 -2.28 2.40
CA LEU A 104 7.45 -1.91 3.19
C LEU A 104 6.15 -2.03 2.38
N ARG A 105 6.14 -1.52 1.13
CA ARG A 105 4.97 -1.60 0.24
C ARG A 105 4.73 -3.01 -0.24
N HIS A 106 5.80 -3.75 -0.53
CA HIS A 106 5.72 -5.15 -0.91
C HIS A 106 5.03 -5.98 0.19
N CYS A 107 5.45 -5.82 1.44
CA CYS A 107 4.80 -6.49 2.58
C CYS A 107 3.32 -6.08 2.73
N GLY A 108 2.98 -4.83 2.45
CA GLY A 108 1.59 -4.37 2.38
C GLY A 108 0.78 -5.13 1.32
N GLY A 109 1.36 -5.37 0.15
CA GLY A 109 0.76 -6.21 -0.91
C GLY A 109 0.51 -7.64 -0.44
N ILE A 110 1.50 -8.28 0.22
CA ILE A 110 1.34 -9.62 0.81
C ILE A 110 0.15 -9.66 1.78
N VAL A 111 0.09 -8.70 2.71
CA VAL A 111 -1.00 -8.62 3.69
C VAL A 111 -2.36 -8.40 3.02
N THR A 112 -2.40 -7.62 1.93
CA THR A 112 -3.62 -7.43 1.13
C THR A 112 -4.10 -8.74 0.54
N LEU A 113 -3.21 -9.54 -0.05
CA LEU A 113 -3.54 -10.85 -0.60
C LEU A 113 -4.01 -11.84 0.47
N ILE A 114 -3.39 -11.88 1.65
CA ILE A 114 -3.85 -12.71 2.76
C ILE A 114 -5.28 -12.32 3.17
N ARG A 115 -5.58 -11.02 3.25
CA ARG A 115 -6.94 -10.54 3.55
C ARG A 115 -7.95 -10.87 2.47
N ALA A 116 -7.56 -10.80 1.20
CA ALA A 116 -8.41 -11.21 0.09
C ALA A 116 -8.73 -12.71 0.15
N TYR A 117 -7.76 -13.54 0.52
CA TYR A 117 -7.98 -14.96 0.80
C TYR A 117 -8.97 -15.17 1.96
N GLN A 118 -8.78 -14.48 3.08
CA GLN A 118 -9.70 -14.55 4.23
C GLN A 118 -11.13 -14.17 3.86
N LEU A 119 -11.29 -13.22 2.95
CA LEU A 119 -12.59 -12.74 2.52
C LEU A 119 -13.30 -13.66 1.51
N THR A 120 -12.53 -14.41 0.71
CA THR A 120 -13.07 -15.16 -0.44
C THR A 120 -12.85 -16.67 -0.37
N GLY A 121 -11.83 -17.14 0.34
CA GLY A 121 -11.35 -18.52 0.28
C GLY A 121 -10.62 -18.87 -1.02
N ASP A 122 -10.45 -17.93 -1.96
CA ASP A 122 -9.81 -18.19 -3.25
C ASP A 122 -8.28 -18.35 -3.09
N LYS A 123 -7.80 -19.56 -3.37
CA LYS A 123 -6.39 -19.95 -3.18
C LYS A 123 -5.40 -19.12 -3.97
N LYS A 124 -5.80 -18.52 -5.10
CA LYS A 124 -4.92 -17.63 -5.88
C LYS A 124 -4.26 -16.55 -5.03
N TYR A 125 -5.00 -16.01 -4.05
CA TYR A 125 -4.50 -14.94 -3.19
C TYR A 125 -3.44 -15.43 -2.20
N ILE A 126 -3.70 -16.57 -1.55
CA ILE A 126 -2.72 -17.08 -0.57
C ILE A 126 -1.46 -17.63 -1.25
N GLU A 127 -1.58 -18.17 -2.46
CA GLU A 127 -0.45 -18.58 -3.30
C GLU A 127 0.38 -17.36 -3.74
N GLY A 128 -0.28 -16.29 -4.16
CA GLY A 128 0.40 -15.02 -4.47
C GLY A 128 1.09 -14.41 -3.26
N ALA A 129 0.46 -14.46 -2.08
CA ALA A 129 1.07 -14.03 -0.82
C ALA A 129 2.33 -14.85 -0.51
N LYS A 130 2.28 -16.18 -0.69
CA LYS A 130 3.43 -17.05 -0.51
C LYS A 130 4.59 -16.69 -1.42
N LYS A 131 4.33 -16.51 -2.72
CA LYS A 131 5.37 -16.05 -3.67
C LYS A 131 6.02 -14.73 -3.24
N GLY A 132 5.20 -13.80 -2.73
CA GLY A 132 5.71 -12.53 -2.20
C GLY A 132 6.61 -12.72 -0.97
N LEU A 133 6.27 -13.64 -0.06
CA LEU A 133 7.09 -14.00 1.08
C LEU A 133 8.40 -14.67 0.65
N ASP A 134 8.32 -15.62 -0.28
CA ASP A 134 9.50 -16.31 -0.83
C ASP A 134 10.48 -15.31 -1.46
N PHE A 135 9.98 -14.31 -2.19
CA PHE A 135 10.81 -13.23 -2.70
C PHE A 135 11.48 -12.42 -1.57
N SER A 136 10.72 -12.07 -0.53
CA SER A 136 11.27 -11.31 0.60
C SER A 136 12.39 -12.06 1.32
N VAL A 137 12.27 -13.38 1.45
CA VAL A 137 13.31 -14.23 2.03
C VAL A 137 14.63 -14.11 1.26
N THR A 138 14.59 -13.98 -0.06
CA THR A 138 15.82 -13.82 -0.88
C THR A 138 16.60 -12.52 -0.55
N LEU A 139 15.95 -11.57 0.08
CA LEU A 139 16.54 -10.28 0.48
C LEU A 139 17.05 -10.27 1.92
N THR A 140 16.93 -11.39 2.63
CA THR A 140 17.36 -11.50 4.02
C THR A 140 18.88 -11.48 4.12
N LYS A 141 19.38 -10.68 5.04
CA LYS A 141 20.76 -10.73 5.53
C LYS A 141 20.75 -11.10 7.00
N GLU A 142 21.77 -11.83 7.37
CA GLU A 142 21.99 -12.29 8.74
C GLU A 142 23.15 -11.54 9.36
N HIS A 143 23.06 -11.32 10.65
CA HIS A 143 24.11 -10.74 11.46
C HIS A 143 24.16 -11.42 12.82
N ASP A 144 25.36 -11.83 13.23
CA ASP A 144 25.53 -12.33 14.58
C ASP A 144 25.64 -11.17 15.57
N TYR A 145 24.78 -11.17 16.57
CA TYR A 145 24.81 -10.22 17.67
C TYR A 145 24.79 -10.94 19.00
N ASN A 146 25.90 -10.89 19.71
CA ASN A 146 26.09 -11.53 21.01
C ASN A 146 25.72 -13.04 21.01
N GLY A 147 26.17 -13.78 19.99
CA GLY A 147 25.90 -15.20 19.83
C GLY A 147 24.45 -15.54 19.44
N LYS A 148 23.70 -14.56 19.00
CA LYS A 148 22.35 -14.75 18.40
C LYS A 148 22.35 -14.25 16.98
N THR A 149 21.84 -15.06 16.07
CA THR A 149 21.62 -14.64 14.69
C THR A 149 20.39 -13.73 14.61
N ALA A 150 20.59 -12.51 14.14
CA ALA A 150 19.50 -11.58 13.83
C ALA A 150 19.39 -11.44 12.32
N GLY A 151 18.16 -11.44 11.79
CA GLY A 151 17.86 -11.24 10.38
C GLY A 151 17.27 -9.86 10.10
N TYR A 152 17.49 -9.40 8.89
CA TYR A 152 16.87 -8.18 8.40
C TYR A 152 16.77 -8.17 6.88
N ILE A 153 15.81 -7.45 6.36
CA ILE A 153 15.70 -7.24 4.91
C ILE A 153 16.72 -6.20 4.47
N PHE A 154 17.54 -6.58 3.50
CA PHE A 154 18.57 -5.72 2.92
C PHE A 154 18.37 -5.60 1.42
N TYR A 155 18.04 -4.40 0.99
CA TYR A 155 17.82 -4.11 -0.42
C TYR A 155 18.38 -2.73 -0.79
N ASN A 156 18.99 -2.65 -1.95
CA ASN A 156 19.55 -1.41 -2.50
C ASN A 156 20.47 -0.70 -1.50
N LYS A 157 21.40 -1.44 -0.90
CA LYS A 157 22.37 -0.97 0.11
C LYS A 157 21.73 -0.36 1.38
N LYS A 158 20.48 -0.70 1.68
CA LYS A 158 19.73 -0.20 2.83
C LYS A 158 19.07 -1.32 3.60
N ALA A 159 19.15 -1.25 4.92
CA ALA A 159 18.30 -1.99 5.84
C ALA A 159 17.28 -1.01 6.45
N LYS A 160 16.01 -1.36 6.38
CA LYS A 160 14.92 -0.54 6.92
C LYS A 160 14.21 -1.32 8.02
N LEU A 161 14.24 -0.82 9.23
CA LEU A 161 13.57 -1.45 10.37
C LEU A 161 12.06 -1.66 10.08
N GLY A 162 11.40 -0.66 9.47
CA GLY A 162 9.99 -0.77 9.11
C GLY A 162 9.71 -1.88 8.09
N GLY A 163 10.61 -2.13 7.14
CA GLY A 163 10.50 -3.23 6.18
C GLY A 163 10.62 -4.59 6.87
N THR A 164 11.65 -4.76 7.71
CA THR A 164 11.84 -5.99 8.51
C THR A 164 10.64 -6.25 9.43
N GLY A 165 10.13 -5.23 10.13
CA GLY A 165 8.95 -5.39 10.97
C GLY A 165 7.68 -5.76 10.19
N MET A 166 7.50 -5.20 8.99
CA MET A 166 6.33 -5.50 8.17
C MET A 166 6.38 -6.91 7.55
N ILE A 167 7.57 -7.41 7.17
CA ILE A 167 7.67 -8.79 6.69
C ILE A 167 7.39 -9.78 7.82
N LEU A 168 7.85 -9.51 9.03
CA LEU A 168 7.52 -10.32 10.20
C LEU A 168 6.00 -10.39 10.41
N VAL A 169 5.29 -9.27 10.33
CA VAL A 169 3.82 -9.24 10.40
C VAL A 169 3.19 -10.07 9.29
N ALA A 170 3.69 -9.97 8.05
CA ALA A 170 3.16 -10.71 6.91
C ALA A 170 3.38 -12.24 7.08
N MET A 171 4.56 -12.66 7.52
CA MET A 171 4.87 -14.07 7.80
C MET A 171 3.98 -14.65 8.90
N MET A 172 3.82 -13.91 10.00
CA MET A 172 2.94 -14.34 11.09
C MET A 172 1.48 -14.47 10.66
N LYS A 173 0.97 -13.53 9.85
CA LYS A 173 -0.38 -13.60 9.29
C LYS A 173 -0.54 -14.80 8.36
N TYR A 174 0.41 -15.03 7.47
CA TYR A 174 0.41 -16.18 6.58
C TYR A 174 0.42 -17.50 7.36
N ARG A 175 1.31 -17.61 8.34
CA ARG A 175 1.41 -18.78 9.22
C ARG A 175 0.11 -19.06 9.98
N ASN A 176 -0.50 -18.03 10.54
CA ASN A 176 -1.76 -18.17 11.27
C ASN A 176 -2.91 -18.62 10.37
N GLU A 177 -2.91 -18.18 9.12
CA GLU A 177 -3.96 -18.52 8.16
C GLU A 177 -3.81 -19.92 7.57
N THR A 178 -2.58 -20.35 7.31
CA THR A 178 -2.28 -21.58 6.58
C THR A 178 -1.78 -22.73 7.44
N ASN A 179 -1.32 -22.46 8.68
CA ASN A 179 -0.51 -23.35 9.52
C ASN A 179 0.83 -23.80 8.87
N ASP A 180 1.24 -23.16 7.77
CA ASP A 180 2.53 -23.39 7.12
C ASP A 180 3.66 -22.81 7.98
N LYS A 181 4.63 -23.66 8.35
CA LYS A 181 5.76 -23.33 9.22
C LYS A 181 7.04 -22.98 8.45
N SER A 182 6.97 -22.86 7.14
CA SER A 182 8.14 -22.61 6.28
C SER A 182 8.93 -21.37 6.64
N TYR A 183 8.30 -20.40 7.31
CA TYR A 183 8.94 -19.14 7.70
C TYR A 183 9.24 -19.03 9.19
N ASP A 184 9.04 -20.10 10.00
CA ASP A 184 9.22 -20.04 11.46
C ASP A 184 10.64 -19.64 11.87
N GLU A 185 11.67 -20.07 11.14
CA GLU A 185 13.05 -19.68 11.43
C GLU A 185 13.30 -18.20 11.13
N TYR A 186 12.71 -17.65 10.04
CA TYR A 186 12.79 -16.23 9.75
C TYR A 186 12.02 -15.38 10.78
N ILE A 187 10.86 -15.87 11.24
CA ILE A 187 10.07 -15.21 12.29
C ILE A 187 10.87 -15.09 13.60
N LYS A 188 11.67 -16.09 13.93
CA LYS A 188 12.53 -16.07 15.13
C LYS A 188 13.74 -15.15 14.98
N MET A 189 14.24 -15.04 13.77
CA MET A 189 15.45 -14.32 13.45
C MET A 189 15.24 -12.82 13.27
N TYR A 190 14.09 -12.38 12.76
CA TYR A 190 13.72 -10.97 12.59
C TYR A 190 13.28 -10.33 13.90
#